data_e743f0e39835de40c5cc4f615571cacb
#
_entry.id   e743f0e39835de40c5cc4f615571cacb
#
_cell.length_a   1.000
_cell.length_b   1.000
_cell.length_c   1.000
_cell.angle_alpha   90.00
_cell.angle_beta   90.00
_cell.angle_gamma   90.00
#
_symmetry.space_group_name_H-M   'P 1'
#
loop_
_entity.id
_entity.type
_entity.pdbx_description
1 polymer ?
#
loop_
_entity_poly.entity_id
_entity_poly.type
_entity_poly.pdbx_seq_one_letter_code
_entity_poly.pdbx_strand_id
1 'polypeptide(L)'
;MPKYFAEKVLGHWLYFTTHCILEAMHVHASRDSKLREKGAAKFFVYADGSSRMMVQGTLRDHEVPVIQAFIKQHYLEMFAKWQELSDNGFYGETASR
;
A
#
# COMPACT_ATOMS: atom_id res chain seq x y z
N MET A 1 -3.10 -10.61 -9.55
CA MET A 1 -3.11 -9.69 -8.40
C MET A 1 -2.72 -8.30 -8.84
N PRO A 2 -3.52 -7.28 -8.49
CA PRO A 2 -3.22 -5.93 -8.94
C PRO A 2 -1.97 -5.37 -8.26
N LYS A 3 -1.00 -5.00 -9.08
CA LYS A 3 0.19 -4.28 -8.62
C LYS A 3 -0.02 -2.81 -8.89
N TYR A 4 0.40 -1.96 -7.96
CA TYR A 4 0.37 -0.52 -8.18
C TYR A 4 1.39 -0.09 -9.23
N PHE A 5 2.54 -0.78 -9.27
CA PHE A 5 3.61 -0.47 -10.22
C PHE A 5 4.19 -1.76 -10.78
N ALA A 6 4.69 -1.68 -12.00
CA ALA A 6 5.32 -2.82 -12.67
C ALA A 6 6.69 -3.16 -12.07
N GLU A 7 7.30 -2.22 -11.36
CA GLU A 7 8.63 -2.37 -10.78
C GLU A 7 8.57 -2.47 -9.26
N LYS A 8 9.57 -3.11 -8.68
CA LYS A 8 9.72 -3.21 -7.23
C LYS A 8 10.24 -1.91 -6.64
N VAL A 9 9.88 -1.66 -5.38
CA VAL A 9 10.41 -0.57 -4.57
C VAL A 9 11.15 -1.20 -3.40
N LEU A 10 12.44 -0.94 -3.26
CA LEU A 10 13.29 -1.59 -2.26
C LEU A 10 13.16 -3.12 -2.27
N GLY A 11 13.09 -3.70 -3.46
CA GLY A 11 12.95 -5.14 -3.61
C GLY A 11 11.58 -5.70 -3.26
N HIS A 12 10.60 -4.84 -3.04
CA HIS A 12 9.24 -5.23 -2.70
C HIS A 12 8.24 -4.84 -3.79
N TRP A 13 7.31 -5.76 -4.09
CA TRP A 13 6.15 -5.43 -4.92
C TRP A 13 5.17 -4.63 -4.07
N LEU A 14 4.58 -3.58 -4.65
CA LEU A 14 3.49 -2.82 -4.02
C LEU A 14 2.19 -3.20 -4.73
N TYR A 15 1.22 -3.70 -3.97
CA TYR A 15 0.03 -4.32 -4.57
C TYR A 15 -1.15 -4.31 -3.59
N PHE A 16 -2.31 -4.71 -4.11
CA PHE A 16 -3.45 -5.07 -3.30
C PHE A 16 -4.07 -6.36 -3.87
N THR A 17 -4.90 -7.05 -3.09
CA THR A 17 -5.54 -8.29 -3.52
C THR A 17 -7.03 -8.06 -3.75
N THR A 18 -7.70 -9.04 -4.35
CA THR A 18 -9.15 -8.96 -4.55
C THR A 18 -9.93 -8.90 -3.22
N HIS A 19 -9.37 -9.39 -2.13
CA HIS A 19 -9.94 -9.24 -0.79
C HIS A 19 -9.82 -7.80 -0.28
N CYS A 20 -8.77 -7.11 -0.66
CA CYS A 20 -8.49 -5.77 -0.17
C CYS A 20 -9.58 -4.77 -0.55
N ILE A 21 -10.25 -4.98 -1.68
CA ILE A 21 -11.24 -4.02 -2.18
C ILE A 21 -12.47 -3.87 -1.27
N LEU A 22 -12.62 -4.74 -0.28
CA LEU A 22 -13.68 -4.65 0.71
C LEU A 22 -13.36 -3.70 1.86
N GLU A 23 -12.11 -3.25 1.93
CA GLU A 23 -11.64 -2.32 2.97
C GLU A 23 -11.32 -0.96 2.36
N ALA A 24 -10.92 -0.01 3.20
CA ALA A 24 -10.37 1.25 2.74
C ALA A 24 -9.05 1.01 2.01
N MET A 25 -8.64 1.98 1.19
CA MET A 25 -7.42 1.86 0.40
C MET A 25 -6.21 1.52 1.24
N HIS A 26 -5.50 0.49 0.83
CA HIS A 26 -4.24 0.13 1.47
C HIS A 26 -3.27 -0.48 0.46
N VAL A 27 -2.03 -0.63 0.89
CA VAL A 27 -0.92 -1.13 0.08
C VAL A 27 -0.28 -2.27 0.84
N HIS A 28 -0.12 -3.41 0.17
CA HIS A 28 0.72 -4.49 0.66
C HIS A 28 2.10 -4.35 0.02
N ALA A 29 3.14 -4.72 0.77
CA ALA A 29 4.49 -4.77 0.25
C ALA A 29 5.10 -6.12 0.59
N SER A 30 5.62 -6.81 -0.42
CA SER A 30 6.23 -8.13 -0.23
C SER A 30 7.30 -8.39 -1.28
N ARG A 31 8.32 -9.14 -0.89
CA ARG A 31 9.36 -9.63 -1.82
C ARG A 31 8.87 -10.84 -2.60
N ASP A 32 7.82 -11.50 -2.11
CA ASP A 32 7.28 -12.71 -2.70
C ASP A 32 6.49 -12.36 -3.98
N SER A 33 6.84 -13.01 -5.09
CA SER A 33 6.15 -12.82 -6.36
C SER A 33 4.71 -13.32 -6.34
N LYS A 34 4.33 -14.09 -5.34
CA LYS A 34 2.96 -14.62 -5.23
C LYS A 34 1.95 -13.60 -4.71
N LEU A 35 2.42 -12.44 -4.25
CA LEU A 35 1.58 -11.31 -3.86
C LEU A 35 0.45 -11.69 -2.89
N ARG A 36 0.81 -12.32 -1.79
CA ARG A 36 -0.15 -12.73 -0.75
C ARG A 36 -0.31 -11.64 0.30
N GLU A 37 -1.45 -11.65 0.99
CA GLU A 37 -1.65 -10.78 2.15
C GLU A 37 -0.85 -11.29 3.36
N LYS A 38 -0.83 -12.60 3.56
CA LYS A 38 -0.14 -13.20 4.70
C LYS A 38 1.38 -12.97 4.59
N GLY A 39 1.95 -12.43 5.64
CA GLY A 39 3.38 -12.16 5.69
C GLY A 39 3.81 -10.89 4.97
N ALA A 40 2.92 -10.21 4.29
CA ALA A 40 3.21 -8.95 3.61
C ALA A 40 3.05 -7.77 4.57
N ALA A 41 3.78 -6.70 4.29
CA ALA A 41 3.52 -5.42 4.97
C ALA A 41 2.14 -4.90 4.56
N LYS A 42 1.54 -4.08 5.42
CA LYS A 42 0.23 -3.47 5.12
C LYS A 42 0.23 -2.03 5.62
N PHE A 43 -0.11 -1.12 4.71
CA PHE A 43 -0.21 0.31 5.01
C PHE A 43 -1.57 0.81 4.55
N PHE A 44 -2.36 1.39 5.44
CA PHE A 44 -3.53 2.15 5.02
C PHE A 44 -3.09 3.52 4.50
N VAL A 45 -3.77 4.01 3.47
CA VAL A 45 -3.43 5.27 2.81
C VAL A 45 -4.51 6.30 3.11
N TYR A 46 -4.08 7.49 3.54
CA TYR A 46 -4.97 8.61 3.85
C TYR A 46 -5.11 9.55 2.66
N ALA A 47 -6.12 10.40 2.71
CA ALA A 47 -6.45 11.30 1.61
C ALA A 47 -5.35 12.33 1.32
N ASP A 48 -4.47 12.60 2.26
CA ASP A 48 -3.35 13.52 2.07
C ASP A 48 -2.07 12.80 1.60
N GLY A 49 -2.15 11.50 1.36
CA GLY A 49 -1.02 10.68 0.93
C GLY A 49 -0.19 10.12 2.08
N SER A 50 -0.48 10.50 3.31
CA SER A 50 0.17 9.86 4.45
C SER A 50 -0.33 8.43 4.60
N SER A 51 0.38 7.61 5.35
CA SER A 51 0.04 6.20 5.50
C SER A 51 0.28 5.73 6.93
N ARG A 52 -0.41 4.65 7.28
CA ARG A 52 -0.29 4.04 8.60
C ARG A 52 0.07 2.57 8.42
N MET A 53 1.22 2.18 8.94
CA MET A 53 1.65 0.78 8.89
C MET A 53 0.85 -0.05 9.89
N MET A 54 0.17 -1.06 9.39
CA MET A 54 -0.57 -2.02 10.21
C MET A 54 0.23 -3.29 10.43
N VAL A 55 1.02 -3.70 9.43
CA VAL A 55 1.85 -4.89 9.50
C VAL A 55 3.17 -4.56 8.84
N GLN A 56 4.29 -4.87 9.49
CA GLN A 56 5.61 -4.58 8.94
C GLN A 56 6.06 -5.61 7.90
N GLY A 57 5.62 -6.86 8.04
CA GLY A 57 6.01 -7.91 7.09
C GLY A 57 7.51 -8.12 7.03
N THR A 58 8.06 -8.16 5.82
CA THR A 58 9.49 -8.34 5.58
C THR A 58 10.27 -7.04 5.51
N LEU A 59 9.62 -5.90 5.71
CA LEU A 59 10.30 -4.62 5.72
C LEU A 59 11.19 -4.48 6.95
N ARG A 60 12.38 -3.94 6.75
CA ARG A 60 13.28 -3.56 7.86
C ARG A 60 12.86 -2.19 8.38
N ASP A 61 13.21 -1.90 9.63
CA ASP A 61 12.79 -0.65 10.28
C ASP A 61 13.14 0.58 9.45
N HIS A 62 14.33 0.62 8.86
CA HIS A 62 14.78 1.77 8.05
C HIS A 62 14.10 1.82 6.68
N GLU A 63 13.48 0.75 6.24
CA GLU A 63 12.76 0.72 4.97
C GLU A 63 11.35 1.27 5.09
N VAL A 64 10.76 1.19 6.27
CA VAL A 64 9.37 1.64 6.50
C VAL A 64 9.16 3.10 6.09
N PRO A 65 9.95 4.06 6.59
CA PRO A 65 9.75 5.46 6.20
C PRO A 65 10.00 5.71 4.71
N VAL A 66 10.84 4.90 4.07
CA VAL A 66 11.11 5.03 2.63
C VAL A 66 9.87 4.61 1.83
N ILE A 67 9.25 3.51 2.21
CA ILE A 67 8.01 3.06 1.57
C ILE A 67 6.89 4.08 1.80
N GLN A 68 6.77 4.61 3.01
CA GLN A 68 5.76 5.62 3.32
C GLN A 68 5.98 6.91 2.52
N ALA A 69 7.24 7.32 2.33
CA ALA A 69 7.56 8.48 1.50
C ALA A 69 7.22 8.23 0.02
N PHE A 70 7.45 7.01 -0.46
CA PHE A 70 7.08 6.63 -1.81
C PHE A 70 5.57 6.68 -2.01
N ILE A 71 4.81 6.15 -1.05
CA ILE A 71 3.34 6.22 -1.08
C ILE A 71 2.88 7.68 -1.11
N LYS A 72 3.46 8.53 -0.25
CA LYS A 72 3.15 9.96 -0.20
C LYS A 72 3.36 10.64 -1.54
N GLN A 73 4.42 10.28 -2.23
CA GLN A 73 4.76 10.87 -3.53
C GLN A 73 3.83 10.39 -4.64
N HIS A 74 3.31 9.18 -4.56
CA HIS A 74 2.58 8.53 -5.65
C HIS A 74 1.13 8.17 -5.32
N TYR A 75 0.60 8.61 -4.19
CA TYR A 75 -0.70 8.13 -3.71
C TYR A 75 -1.87 8.41 -4.66
N LEU A 76 -1.81 9.48 -5.43
CA LEU A 76 -2.90 9.80 -6.36
C LEU A 76 -2.96 8.82 -7.53
N GLU A 77 -1.82 8.47 -8.11
CA GLU A 77 -1.79 7.48 -9.18
C GLU A 77 -2.09 6.08 -8.65
N MET A 78 -1.71 5.79 -7.41
CA MET A 78 -2.06 4.53 -6.76
C MET A 78 -3.58 4.45 -6.52
N PHE A 79 -4.18 5.54 -6.06
CA PHE A 79 -5.61 5.60 -5.83
C PHE A 79 -6.40 5.42 -7.13
N ALA A 80 -5.90 5.95 -8.23
CA ALA A 80 -6.55 5.74 -9.54
C ALA A 80 -6.64 4.26 -9.88
N LYS A 81 -5.60 3.49 -9.61
CA LYS A 81 -5.61 2.04 -9.82
C LYS A 81 -6.53 1.32 -8.83
N TRP A 82 -6.53 1.76 -7.58
CA TRP A 82 -7.43 1.22 -6.56
C TRP A 82 -8.89 1.38 -6.98
N GLN A 83 -9.26 2.56 -7.47
CA GLN A 83 -10.63 2.88 -7.89
C GLN A 83 -11.12 2.03 -9.07
N GLU A 84 -10.24 1.47 -9.87
CA GLU A 84 -10.63 0.60 -10.96
C GLU A 84 -11.32 -0.67 -10.47
N LEU A 85 -11.04 -1.09 -9.22
CA LEU A 85 -11.55 -2.35 -8.68
C LEU A 85 -12.33 -2.18 -7.37
N SER A 86 -12.31 -1.02 -6.74
CA SER A 86 -12.97 -0.82 -5.45
C SER A 86 -13.76 0.48 -5.43
N ASP A 87 -14.90 0.44 -4.75
CA ASP A 87 -15.71 1.63 -4.49
C ASP A 87 -15.32 2.31 -3.18
N ASN A 88 -14.43 1.70 -2.40
CA ASN A 88 -13.98 2.27 -1.12
C ASN A 88 -12.92 3.33 -1.34
N GLY A 89 -12.92 4.35 -0.49
CA GLY A 89 -11.99 5.45 -0.56
C GLY A 89 -10.78 5.29 0.35
N PHE A 90 -10.14 6.41 0.60
CA PHE A 90 -9.02 6.48 1.54
C PHE A 90 -9.44 6.07 2.94
N TYR A 91 -8.45 5.69 3.75
CA TYR A 91 -8.68 5.24 5.12
C TYR A 91 -9.16 6.38 6.03
N GLY A 92 -8.76 7.60 5.75
CA GLY A 92 -9.13 8.79 6.49
C GLY A 92 -8.51 10.02 5.83
N GLU A 93 -8.53 11.17 6.51
CA GLU A 93 -7.98 12.39 5.93
C GLU A 93 -6.48 12.49 6.08
N THR A 94 -5.96 12.18 7.26
CA THR A 94 -4.53 12.30 7.54
C THR A 94 -4.11 11.36 8.67
N ALA A 95 -2.87 10.87 8.61
CA ALA A 95 -2.27 10.07 9.66
C ALA A 95 -1.61 10.92 10.76
N SER A 96 -1.49 12.21 10.57
CA SER A 96 -0.72 13.09 11.46
C SER A 96 -1.52 13.60 12.66
N ARG A 97 -2.32 12.76 13.24
CA ARG A 97 -3.09 13.10 14.42
C ARG A 97 -2.65 12.35 15.64
#